data_b450416d62e9b36fff9d000d21012f02
#
_entry.id   b450416d62e9b36fff9d000d21012f02
#
_cell.length_a   1.000
_cell.length_b   1.000
_cell.length_c   1.000
_cell.angle_alpha   90.00
_cell.angle_beta   90.00
_cell.angle_gamma   90.00
#
_symmetry.space_group_name_H-M   'P 1'
#
loop_
_entity.id
_entity.type
_entity.pdbx_description
1 polymer ?
#
loop_
_entity_poly.entity_id
_entity_poly.type
_entity_poly.pdbx_seq_one_letter_code
_entity_poly.pdbx_strand_id
1 'polypeptide(L)'
;CAWHQTRDGIVSTFGRQALPMVWDFAEANPISNSSGNYLLGVEQAQKMVVALGYGAAGVAFQADAAAQLVSTGKLVSTDPPYYDNIGYADLSDFFYIWLRRSLKTVFPELFATLVVPKTEELVATPYRHGSKEKAEIFFLNGMTQAMHRLAEQAHPAFPVTIYYAFKQAESDGGEGTTNTGWDTFLAAVIEAGFAISG
;
A
#
# COMPACT_ATOMS: atom_id res chain seq x y z
N CYS A 1 13.33 3.74 -16.93
CA CYS A 1 14.17 4.72 -16.20
C CYS A 1 14.20 6.02 -16.96
N ALA A 2 14.22 7.15 -16.27
CA ALA A 2 14.39 8.46 -16.87
C ALA A 2 15.82 8.98 -16.65
N TRP A 3 16.37 9.63 -17.64
CA TRP A 3 17.65 10.34 -17.51
C TRP A 3 17.41 11.70 -16.84
N HIS A 4 18.16 11.97 -15.79
CA HIS A 4 18.07 13.25 -15.07
C HIS A 4 19.25 14.14 -15.44
N GLN A 5 19.00 15.15 -16.24
CA GLN A 5 20.04 16.00 -16.83
C GLN A 5 20.95 16.69 -15.80
N THR A 6 20.39 17.17 -14.69
CA THR A 6 21.16 17.91 -13.66
C THR A 6 21.92 17.00 -12.71
N ARG A 7 21.58 15.72 -12.62
CA ARG A 7 22.27 14.73 -11.77
C ARG A 7 23.14 13.77 -12.56
N ASP A 8 23.13 13.92 -13.87
CA ASP A 8 23.87 13.08 -14.82
C ASP A 8 23.72 11.58 -14.51
N GLY A 9 22.50 11.15 -14.34
CA GLY A 9 22.21 9.79 -13.93
C GLY A 9 20.79 9.31 -14.22
N ILE A 10 20.58 8.00 -14.04
CA ILE A 10 19.28 7.35 -14.22
C ILE A 10 18.51 7.43 -12.92
N VAL A 11 17.26 7.89 -12.97
CA VAL A 11 16.40 8.08 -11.79
C VAL A 11 15.00 7.54 -12.03
N SER A 12 14.32 7.22 -10.93
CA SER A 12 12.86 7.13 -10.83
C SER A 12 12.17 6.16 -11.79
N THR A 13 12.63 4.91 -11.85
CA THR A 13 11.90 3.85 -12.57
C THR A 13 10.48 3.68 -12.02
N PHE A 14 10.31 3.84 -10.73
CA PHE A 14 9.03 3.69 -10.01
C PHE A 14 8.58 5.01 -9.37
N GLY A 15 8.93 6.15 -9.96
CA GLY A 15 8.59 7.47 -9.43
C GLY A 15 7.14 7.89 -9.61
N ARG A 16 6.31 7.07 -10.26
CA ARG A 16 4.88 7.27 -10.47
C ARG A 16 4.13 5.98 -10.15
N GLN A 17 2.83 6.06 -9.99
CA GLN A 17 1.93 4.93 -9.79
C GLN A 17 1.73 4.10 -11.09
N ALA A 18 2.66 4.17 -12.00
CA ALA A 18 2.69 3.40 -13.24
C ALA A 18 4.15 3.23 -13.67
N LEU A 19 4.42 2.16 -14.42
CA LEU A 19 5.71 1.99 -15.09
C LEU A 19 5.75 2.92 -16.32
N PRO A 20 6.57 3.97 -16.32
CA PRO A 20 6.65 4.86 -17.48
C PRO A 20 7.30 4.13 -18.66
N MET A 21 6.56 4.02 -19.75
CA MET A 21 7.11 3.55 -21.02
C MET A 21 7.73 4.74 -21.76
N VAL A 22 9.04 4.71 -21.94
CA VAL A 22 9.79 5.73 -22.66
C VAL A 22 10.45 5.06 -23.84
N TRP A 23 10.29 5.64 -25.05
CA TRP A 23 10.87 5.08 -26.27
C TRP A 23 12.40 5.17 -26.32
N ASP A 24 12.95 6.21 -25.73
CA ASP A 24 14.39 6.39 -25.55
C ASP A 24 14.71 6.32 -24.06
N PHE A 25 15.36 5.25 -23.64
CA PHE A 25 15.66 4.99 -22.24
C PHE A 25 17.12 4.58 -22.07
N ALA A 26 17.72 5.03 -20.99
CA ALA A 26 19.05 4.62 -20.59
C ALA A 26 18.93 3.38 -19.67
N GLU A 27 19.78 2.41 -19.91
CA GLU A 27 19.94 1.22 -19.07
C GLU A 27 21.20 1.35 -18.20
N ALA A 28 21.04 1.10 -16.90
CA ALA A 28 22.20 0.93 -16.03
C ALA A 28 22.72 -0.50 -16.14
N ASN A 29 24.03 -0.66 -16.27
CA ASN A 29 24.63 -1.98 -16.14
C ASN A 29 24.61 -2.43 -14.67
N PRO A 30 23.80 -3.44 -14.28
CA PRO A 30 23.67 -3.85 -12.88
C PRO A 30 24.96 -4.46 -12.32
N ILE A 31 25.90 -4.88 -13.17
CA ILE A 31 27.17 -5.53 -12.79
C ILE A 31 28.34 -4.53 -12.77
N SER A 32 28.08 -3.27 -13.14
CA SER A 32 29.12 -2.24 -13.13
C SER A 32 29.51 -1.80 -11.71
N ASN A 33 30.60 -1.07 -11.58
CA ASN A 33 31.01 -0.44 -10.34
C ASN A 33 30.43 0.97 -10.14
N SER A 34 29.49 1.39 -11.00
CA SER A 34 28.81 2.69 -10.87
C SER A 34 27.75 2.68 -9.77
N SER A 35 27.35 3.86 -9.30
CA SER A 35 26.26 3.98 -8.34
C SER A 35 24.96 3.36 -8.85
N GLY A 36 24.19 2.71 -7.97
CA GLY A 36 22.94 2.05 -8.32
C GLY A 36 23.10 0.66 -8.95
N ASN A 37 24.29 0.05 -8.89
CA ASN A 37 24.50 -1.32 -9.32
C ASN A 37 23.87 -2.35 -8.35
N TYR A 38 23.75 -3.60 -8.80
CA TYR A 38 23.12 -4.68 -8.02
C TYR A 38 23.89 -4.99 -6.72
N LEU A 39 25.24 -5.05 -6.77
CA LEU A 39 26.05 -5.38 -5.61
C LEU A 39 25.94 -4.33 -4.50
N LEU A 40 25.86 -3.05 -4.88
CA LEU A 40 25.62 -1.98 -3.92
C LEU A 40 24.26 -2.14 -3.24
N GLY A 41 23.22 -2.53 -3.98
CA GLY A 41 21.91 -2.83 -3.40
C GLY A 41 21.96 -3.97 -2.38
N VAL A 42 22.64 -5.05 -2.70
CA VAL A 42 22.85 -6.19 -1.78
C VAL A 42 23.62 -5.77 -0.53
N GLU A 43 24.69 -5.00 -0.70
CA GLU A 43 25.50 -4.49 0.41
C GLU A 43 24.70 -3.58 1.35
N GLN A 44 23.86 -2.69 0.81
CA GLN A 44 22.99 -1.83 1.61
C GLN A 44 21.95 -2.66 2.37
N ALA A 45 21.33 -3.66 1.74
CA ALA A 45 20.41 -4.56 2.41
C ALA A 45 21.09 -5.32 3.56
N GLN A 46 22.30 -5.83 3.34
CA GLN A 46 23.08 -6.49 4.38
C GLN A 46 23.39 -5.56 5.56
N LYS A 47 23.82 -4.32 5.28
CA LYS A 47 24.10 -3.31 6.33
C LYS A 47 22.86 -3.01 7.15
N MET A 48 21.69 -2.91 6.51
CA MET A 48 20.41 -2.68 7.21
C MET A 48 20.06 -3.84 8.13
N VAL A 49 20.15 -5.08 7.63
CA VAL A 49 19.86 -6.28 8.45
C VAL A 49 20.78 -6.35 9.68
N VAL A 50 22.07 -6.06 9.52
CA VAL A 50 23.03 -6.03 10.63
C VAL A 50 22.72 -4.90 11.60
N ALA A 51 22.36 -3.70 11.11
CA ALA A 51 22.07 -2.54 11.94
C ALA A 51 20.77 -2.68 12.76
N LEU A 52 19.77 -3.44 12.26
CA LEU A 52 18.51 -3.67 12.99
C LEU A 52 18.70 -4.50 14.27
N GLY A 53 19.82 -5.16 14.43
CA GLY A 53 20.16 -5.91 15.64
C GLY A 53 19.24 -7.13 15.87
N TYR A 54 19.51 -7.82 16.97
CA TYR A 54 18.72 -8.97 17.41
C TYR A 54 17.69 -8.52 18.46
N GLY A 55 16.55 -8.02 18.00
CA GLY A 55 15.39 -7.74 18.86
C GLY A 55 14.50 -8.97 19.04
N ALA A 56 13.34 -8.79 19.66
CA ALA A 56 12.30 -9.81 19.67
C ALA A 56 11.88 -10.17 18.24
N ALA A 57 11.67 -11.46 17.96
CA ALA A 57 11.26 -11.93 16.65
C ALA A 57 9.93 -11.27 16.25
N GLY A 58 9.92 -10.57 15.11
CA GLY A 58 8.70 -10.12 14.47
C GLY A 58 8.02 -11.25 13.71
N VAL A 59 6.70 -11.18 13.60
CA VAL A 59 5.90 -12.11 12.80
C VAL A 59 5.10 -11.32 11.78
N ALA A 60 5.07 -11.77 10.54
CA ALA A 60 4.27 -11.20 9.47
C ALA A 60 3.18 -12.19 9.03
N PHE A 61 1.96 -11.70 8.87
CA PHE A 61 0.83 -12.47 8.40
C PHE A 61 0.18 -11.76 7.22
N GLN A 62 -0.28 -12.55 6.24
CA GLN A 62 -1.26 -12.09 5.28
C GLN A 62 -2.64 -12.45 5.81
N ALA A 63 -3.51 -11.46 5.97
CA ALA A 63 -4.86 -11.66 6.46
C ALA A 63 -5.80 -10.59 5.91
N ASP A 64 -7.07 -10.94 5.76
CA ASP A 64 -8.14 -9.98 5.48
C ASP A 64 -8.35 -9.07 6.70
N ALA A 65 -8.27 -7.76 6.52
CA ALA A 65 -8.40 -6.78 7.58
C ALA A 65 -9.76 -6.82 8.28
N ALA A 66 -10.82 -7.19 7.55
CA ALA A 66 -12.18 -7.31 8.09
C ALA A 66 -12.42 -8.61 8.89
N ALA A 67 -11.57 -9.63 8.75
CA ALA A 67 -11.75 -10.94 9.35
C ALA A 67 -10.63 -11.38 10.29
N GLN A 68 -9.49 -10.68 10.32
CA GLN A 68 -8.29 -11.05 11.06
C GLN A 68 -8.51 -11.08 12.59
N LEU A 69 -7.68 -11.83 13.31
CA LEU A 69 -7.64 -11.91 14.78
C LEU A 69 -6.26 -11.54 15.36
N VAL A 70 -5.34 -11.08 14.51
CA VAL A 70 -3.93 -10.84 14.88
C VAL A 70 -3.75 -9.60 15.76
N SER A 71 -4.69 -8.66 15.76
CA SER A 71 -4.66 -7.42 16.57
C SER A 71 -5.27 -7.58 17.97
N THR A 72 -5.78 -8.77 18.35
CA THR A 72 -6.44 -8.99 19.65
C THR A 72 -5.54 -8.63 20.83
N GLY A 73 -5.97 -7.66 21.62
CA GLY A 73 -5.27 -7.17 22.81
C GLY A 73 -3.92 -6.49 22.53
N LYS A 74 -3.69 -6.05 21.30
CA LYS A 74 -2.42 -5.39 20.91
C LYS A 74 -2.61 -3.89 20.72
N LEU A 75 -1.51 -3.15 20.86
CA LEU A 75 -1.41 -1.79 20.40
C LEU A 75 -1.43 -1.83 18.86
N VAL A 76 -2.30 -1.04 18.24
CA VAL A 76 -2.50 -1.04 16.80
C VAL A 76 -1.99 0.25 16.18
N SER A 77 -1.20 0.11 15.12
CA SER A 77 -0.79 1.17 14.22
C SER A 77 -1.03 0.69 12.79
N THR A 78 -1.83 1.41 12.01
CA THR A 78 -2.25 0.97 10.67
C THR A 78 -2.17 2.08 9.64
N ASP A 79 -1.95 1.69 8.38
CA ASP A 79 -1.92 2.54 7.19
C ASP A 79 -2.84 1.88 6.15
N PRO A 80 -4.16 2.19 6.18
CA PRO A 80 -5.13 1.56 5.31
C PRO A 80 -5.04 2.11 3.88
N PRO A 81 -5.63 1.43 2.87
CA PRO A 81 -5.65 1.93 1.51
C PRO A 81 -6.36 3.29 1.39
N TYR A 82 -5.83 4.15 0.51
CA TYR A 82 -6.24 5.55 0.37
C TYR A 82 -7.31 5.72 -0.70
N TYR A 83 -8.55 5.39 -0.37
CA TYR A 83 -9.74 5.53 -1.21
C TYR A 83 -9.52 5.08 -2.67
N ASP A 84 -9.34 5.99 -3.63
CA ASP A 84 -9.13 5.70 -5.07
C ASP A 84 -7.72 6.02 -5.58
N ASN A 85 -6.80 6.38 -4.68
CA ASN A 85 -5.51 6.95 -5.06
C ASN A 85 -4.57 5.94 -5.73
N ILE A 86 -4.51 4.71 -5.23
CA ILE A 86 -3.53 3.72 -5.66
C ILE A 86 -4.18 2.34 -5.79
N GLY A 87 -4.18 1.78 -7.00
CA GLY A 87 -4.48 0.37 -7.23
C GLY A 87 -3.23 -0.48 -6.95
N TYR A 88 -3.00 -0.83 -5.70
CA TYR A 88 -1.79 -1.57 -5.29
C TYR A 88 -1.69 -2.93 -5.95
N ALA A 89 -2.81 -3.64 -6.14
CA ALA A 89 -2.82 -4.95 -6.76
C ALA A 89 -2.36 -4.91 -8.22
N ASP A 90 -2.72 -3.85 -8.96
CA ASP A 90 -2.28 -3.67 -10.35
C ASP A 90 -0.77 -3.38 -10.42
N LEU A 91 -0.26 -2.50 -9.55
CA LEU A 91 1.17 -2.20 -9.47
C LEU A 91 1.99 -3.39 -8.98
N SER A 92 1.43 -4.17 -8.07
CA SER A 92 2.10 -5.32 -7.48
C SER A 92 2.29 -6.46 -8.49
N ASP A 93 1.51 -6.56 -9.55
CA ASP A 93 1.66 -7.60 -10.57
C ASP A 93 3.06 -7.62 -11.17
N PHE A 94 3.67 -6.44 -11.36
CA PHE A 94 5.04 -6.36 -11.88
C PHE A 94 6.05 -7.08 -10.97
N PHE A 95 5.95 -6.86 -9.67
CA PHE A 95 6.85 -7.50 -8.69
C PHE A 95 6.45 -8.96 -8.42
N TYR A 96 5.14 -9.24 -8.42
CA TYR A 96 4.58 -10.55 -8.15
C TYR A 96 5.10 -11.62 -9.10
N ILE A 97 5.23 -11.32 -10.39
CA ILE A 97 5.76 -12.25 -11.41
C ILE A 97 7.16 -12.74 -11.02
N TRP A 98 8.04 -11.85 -10.59
CA TRP A 98 9.40 -12.17 -10.20
C TRP A 98 9.46 -12.89 -8.85
N LEU A 99 8.73 -12.40 -7.88
CA LEU A 99 8.64 -13.03 -6.56
C LEU A 99 8.04 -14.44 -6.64
N ARG A 100 6.97 -14.60 -7.42
CA ARG A 100 6.36 -15.92 -7.64
C ARG A 100 7.35 -16.90 -8.25
N ARG A 101 8.12 -16.47 -9.23
CA ARG A 101 9.13 -17.33 -9.87
C ARG A 101 10.22 -17.76 -8.88
N SER A 102 10.61 -16.89 -7.97
CA SER A 102 11.71 -17.13 -7.03
C SER A 102 11.25 -17.83 -5.74
N LEU A 103 10.04 -17.53 -5.26
CA LEU A 103 9.59 -17.88 -3.91
C LEU A 103 8.43 -18.87 -3.85
N LYS A 104 7.81 -19.26 -4.97
CA LYS A 104 6.65 -20.15 -4.97
C LYS A 104 6.93 -21.50 -4.28
N THR A 105 8.16 -22.00 -4.34
CA THR A 105 8.54 -23.25 -3.67
C THR A 105 8.67 -23.10 -2.15
N VAL A 106 8.93 -21.89 -1.67
CA VAL A 106 9.07 -21.55 -0.25
C VAL A 106 7.72 -21.15 0.37
N PHE A 107 6.91 -20.38 -0.39
CA PHE A 107 5.61 -19.87 0.03
C PHE A 107 4.53 -20.21 -1.01
N PRO A 108 4.17 -21.50 -1.16
CA PRO A 108 3.28 -21.94 -2.24
C PRO A 108 1.88 -21.30 -2.18
N GLU A 109 1.35 -21.06 -1.00
CA GLU A 109 0.01 -20.49 -0.80
C GLU A 109 -0.03 -19.01 -1.19
N LEU A 110 0.99 -18.22 -0.84
CA LEU A 110 1.09 -16.79 -1.20
C LEU A 110 1.21 -16.59 -2.72
N PHE A 111 1.76 -17.57 -3.43
CA PHE A 111 2.00 -17.50 -4.86
C PHE A 111 1.16 -18.51 -5.66
N ALA A 112 -0.01 -18.86 -5.15
CA ALA A 112 -0.91 -19.82 -5.79
C ALA A 112 -1.53 -19.28 -7.09
N THR A 113 -1.89 -18.00 -7.13
CA THR A 113 -2.51 -17.34 -8.29
C THR A 113 -1.48 -16.99 -9.38
N LEU A 114 -1.95 -16.66 -10.59
CA LEU A 114 -1.09 -16.19 -11.68
C LEU A 114 -0.74 -14.71 -11.55
N VAL A 115 -1.66 -13.93 -11.01
CA VAL A 115 -1.56 -12.48 -10.77
C VAL A 115 -2.05 -12.17 -9.37
N VAL A 116 -1.77 -10.97 -8.87
CA VAL A 116 -2.28 -10.51 -7.58
C VAL A 116 -3.81 -10.44 -7.62
N PRO A 117 -4.54 -10.99 -6.63
CA PRO A 117 -5.99 -10.81 -6.52
C PRO A 117 -6.37 -9.34 -6.43
N LYS A 118 -7.42 -8.93 -7.15
CA LYS A 118 -7.84 -7.52 -7.28
C LYS A 118 -9.24 -7.23 -6.79
N THR A 119 -10.08 -8.25 -6.76
CA THR A 119 -11.50 -8.10 -6.41
C THR A 119 -11.69 -7.69 -4.96
N GLU A 120 -10.86 -8.21 -4.09
CA GLU A 120 -10.89 -8.01 -2.65
C GLU A 120 -10.14 -6.75 -2.20
N GLU A 121 -9.35 -6.15 -3.09
CA GLU A 121 -8.62 -4.94 -2.77
C GLU A 121 -9.57 -3.78 -2.48
N LEU A 122 -9.48 -3.22 -1.28
CA LEU A 122 -10.37 -2.18 -0.80
C LEU A 122 -9.98 -0.81 -1.37
N VAL A 123 -10.27 -0.62 -2.65
CA VAL A 123 -10.02 0.62 -3.39
C VAL A 123 -11.27 1.00 -4.18
N ALA A 124 -11.66 2.28 -4.10
CA ALA A 124 -12.86 2.80 -4.75
C ALA A 124 -12.66 3.03 -6.26
N THR A 125 -12.38 1.96 -7.00
CA THR A 125 -12.05 2.03 -8.43
C THR A 125 -13.27 1.72 -9.31
N PRO A 126 -13.86 2.70 -10.02
CA PRO A 126 -15.11 2.52 -10.76
C PRO A 126 -15.09 1.41 -11.80
N TYR A 127 -13.97 1.21 -12.51
CA TYR A 127 -13.88 0.18 -13.54
C TYR A 127 -13.97 -1.25 -12.98
N ARG A 128 -13.62 -1.47 -11.71
CA ARG A 128 -13.75 -2.78 -11.05
C ARG A 128 -15.16 -3.04 -10.52
N HIS A 129 -15.91 -1.97 -10.19
CA HIS A 129 -17.22 -2.06 -9.54
C HIS A 129 -18.38 -1.63 -10.45
N GLY A 130 -18.10 -1.19 -11.68
CA GLY A 130 -19.08 -0.85 -12.71
C GLY A 130 -19.63 0.59 -12.64
N SER A 131 -19.53 1.28 -11.48
CA SER A 131 -19.83 2.71 -11.38
C SER A 131 -19.07 3.35 -10.20
N LYS A 132 -19.03 4.67 -10.17
CA LYS A 132 -18.42 5.43 -9.07
C LYS A 132 -19.17 5.17 -7.75
N GLU A 133 -20.48 5.24 -7.76
CA GLU A 133 -21.33 5.04 -6.58
C GLU A 133 -21.15 3.63 -6.00
N LYS A 134 -21.08 2.62 -6.84
CA LYS A 134 -20.83 1.24 -6.38
C LYS A 134 -19.45 1.07 -5.78
N ALA A 135 -18.44 1.73 -6.36
CA ALA A 135 -17.07 1.71 -5.84
C ALA A 135 -16.99 2.41 -4.47
N GLU A 136 -17.67 3.53 -4.27
CA GLU A 136 -17.79 4.23 -3.00
C GLU A 136 -18.46 3.37 -1.92
N ILE A 137 -19.58 2.74 -2.25
CA ILE A 137 -20.29 1.83 -1.33
C ILE A 137 -19.42 0.64 -0.96
N PHE A 138 -18.72 0.05 -1.91
CA PHE A 138 -17.78 -1.05 -1.68
C PHE A 138 -16.68 -0.64 -0.70
N PHE A 139 -16.06 0.51 -0.95
CA PHE A 139 -15.00 1.04 -0.08
C PHE A 139 -15.53 1.33 1.34
N LEU A 140 -16.64 2.07 1.45
CA LEU A 140 -17.25 2.43 2.72
C LEU A 140 -17.58 1.17 3.55
N ASN A 141 -18.27 0.21 2.97
CA ASN A 141 -18.65 -1.02 3.66
C ASN A 141 -17.45 -1.82 4.15
N GLY A 142 -16.47 -2.03 3.27
CA GLY A 142 -15.28 -2.81 3.62
C GLY A 142 -14.40 -2.08 4.65
N MET A 143 -14.25 -0.77 4.54
CA MET A 143 -13.50 0.03 5.51
C MET A 143 -14.19 0.03 6.88
N THR A 144 -15.51 0.22 6.92
CA THR A 144 -16.29 0.13 8.16
C THR A 144 -16.11 -1.24 8.84
N GLN A 145 -16.17 -2.33 8.08
CA GLN A 145 -15.93 -3.68 8.62
C GLN A 145 -14.52 -3.84 9.20
N ALA A 146 -13.49 -3.38 8.47
CA ALA A 146 -12.11 -3.43 8.93
C ALA A 146 -11.90 -2.59 10.21
N MET A 147 -12.48 -1.38 10.27
CA MET A 147 -12.40 -0.53 11.45
C MET A 147 -13.18 -1.12 12.63
N HIS A 148 -14.36 -1.69 12.42
CA HIS A 148 -15.09 -2.46 13.46
C HIS A 148 -14.23 -3.57 14.04
N ARG A 149 -13.56 -4.32 13.18
CA ARG A 149 -12.67 -5.40 13.62
C ARG A 149 -11.53 -4.90 14.48
N LEU A 150 -10.94 -3.76 14.13
CA LEU A 150 -9.92 -3.11 14.95
C LEU A 150 -10.49 -2.63 16.29
N ALA A 151 -11.68 -2.01 16.29
CA ALA A 151 -12.33 -1.53 17.51
C ALA A 151 -12.62 -2.67 18.51
N GLU A 152 -13.05 -3.84 18.00
CA GLU A 152 -13.31 -5.03 18.82
C GLU A 152 -12.05 -5.64 19.44
N GLN A 153 -10.93 -5.55 18.74
CA GLN A 153 -9.72 -6.31 19.09
C GLN A 153 -8.61 -5.48 19.72
N ALA A 154 -8.51 -4.21 19.40
CA ALA A 154 -7.46 -3.33 19.90
C ALA A 154 -7.44 -3.30 21.44
N HIS A 155 -6.26 -3.11 22.02
CA HIS A 155 -6.12 -3.05 23.45
C HIS A 155 -6.81 -1.79 24.02
N PRO A 156 -7.76 -1.94 24.97
CA PRO A 156 -8.64 -0.84 25.39
C PRO A 156 -7.93 0.31 26.11
N ALA A 157 -6.71 0.09 26.61
CA ALA A 157 -5.95 1.11 27.32
C ALA A 157 -5.07 1.99 26.37
N PHE A 158 -5.05 1.70 25.08
CA PHE A 158 -4.21 2.43 24.12
C PHE A 158 -5.03 2.91 22.93
N PRO A 159 -4.72 4.09 22.37
CA PRO A 159 -5.35 4.54 21.15
C PRO A 159 -4.90 3.68 19.94
N VAL A 160 -5.77 3.54 18.96
CA VAL A 160 -5.41 3.06 17.63
C VAL A 160 -4.84 4.24 16.83
N THR A 161 -3.65 4.07 16.28
CA THR A 161 -3.05 5.07 15.40
C THR A 161 -3.33 4.68 13.94
N ILE A 162 -3.92 5.61 13.19
CA ILE A 162 -4.24 5.42 11.77
C ILE A 162 -3.50 6.49 10.97
N TYR A 163 -2.64 6.06 10.04
CA TYR A 163 -2.02 6.95 9.06
C TYR A 163 -2.88 6.94 7.79
N TYR A 164 -3.29 8.11 7.34
CA TYR A 164 -4.12 8.20 6.14
C TYR A 164 -3.73 9.43 5.33
N ALA A 165 -3.41 9.24 4.06
CA ALA A 165 -3.16 10.32 3.12
C ALA A 165 -4.35 10.49 2.17
N PHE A 166 -4.76 11.73 1.94
CA PHE A 166 -5.80 12.08 0.98
C PHE A 166 -5.28 13.15 0.01
N LYS A 167 -5.78 13.10 -1.22
CA LYS A 167 -5.56 14.21 -2.16
C LYS A 167 -6.53 15.34 -1.80
N GLN A 168 -5.97 16.49 -1.48
CA GLN A 168 -6.77 17.69 -1.46
C GLN A 168 -7.23 17.97 -2.90
N ALA A 169 -8.54 18.02 -3.14
CA ALA A 169 -9.04 18.43 -4.45
C ALA A 169 -8.51 19.83 -4.72
N GLU A 170 -7.77 20.01 -5.82
CA GLU A 170 -7.47 21.36 -6.32
C GLU A 170 -8.81 21.99 -6.65
N SER A 171 -9.24 22.93 -5.80
CA SER A 171 -10.46 23.68 -6.02
C SER A 171 -10.20 24.67 -7.16
N ASP A 172 -10.58 24.32 -8.38
CA ASP A 172 -10.90 25.31 -9.39
C ASP A 172 -12.12 26.08 -8.87
N GLY A 173 -11.88 27.16 -8.14
CA GLY A 173 -12.72 28.33 -7.91
C GLY A 173 -14.24 28.16 -7.63
N GLY A 174 -14.71 27.02 -7.15
CA GLY A 174 -16.12 26.78 -6.84
C GLY A 174 -16.33 26.41 -5.38
N GLU A 175 -17.18 27.15 -4.67
CA GLU A 175 -17.62 26.86 -3.32
C GLU A 175 -18.16 25.42 -3.24
N GLY A 176 -17.55 24.57 -2.38
CA GLY A 176 -18.18 23.34 -1.89
C GLY A 176 -17.70 22.02 -2.48
N THR A 177 -16.45 21.86 -2.95
CA THR A 177 -15.90 20.53 -3.25
C THR A 177 -15.50 19.81 -1.96
N THR A 178 -16.43 19.07 -1.37
CA THR A 178 -16.15 18.10 -0.30
C THR A 178 -15.13 17.08 -0.82
N ASN A 179 -14.11 16.78 -0.03
CA ASN A 179 -13.14 15.73 -0.34
C ASN A 179 -13.78 14.37 -0.06
N THR A 180 -14.52 13.85 -1.03
CA THR A 180 -15.34 12.65 -0.91
C THR A 180 -14.57 11.46 -0.30
N GLY A 181 -13.30 11.29 -0.63
CA GLY A 181 -12.49 10.18 -0.10
C GLY A 181 -12.17 10.32 1.39
N TRP A 182 -11.90 11.55 1.85
CA TRP A 182 -11.66 11.83 3.25
C TRP A 182 -12.93 11.69 4.09
N ASP A 183 -14.03 12.27 3.62
CA ASP A 183 -15.32 12.22 4.32
C ASP A 183 -15.83 10.77 4.43
N THR A 184 -15.69 9.98 3.36
CA THR A 184 -16.06 8.54 3.34
C THR A 184 -15.21 7.75 4.33
N PHE A 185 -13.91 8.02 4.40
CA PHE A 185 -13.03 7.35 5.36
C PHE A 185 -13.38 7.71 6.80
N LEU A 186 -13.59 8.99 7.11
CA LEU A 186 -13.99 9.44 8.45
C LEU A 186 -15.34 8.85 8.87
N ALA A 187 -16.31 8.78 7.95
CA ALA A 187 -17.59 8.13 8.20
C ALA A 187 -17.40 6.67 8.64
N ALA A 188 -16.57 5.91 7.93
CA ALA A 188 -16.27 4.52 8.28
C ALA A 188 -15.64 4.37 9.68
N VAL A 189 -14.72 5.27 10.04
CA VAL A 189 -14.05 5.26 11.36
C VAL A 189 -15.05 5.57 12.48
N ILE A 190 -15.93 6.56 12.27
CA ILE A 190 -16.95 6.97 13.25
C ILE A 190 -18.03 5.88 13.39
N GLU A 191 -18.51 5.32 12.28
CA GLU A 191 -19.49 4.21 12.29
C GLU A 191 -18.95 2.97 13.00
N ALA A 192 -17.64 2.73 12.93
CA ALA A 192 -16.98 1.65 13.65
C ALA A 192 -16.89 1.89 15.18
N GLY A 193 -17.28 3.07 15.66
CA GLY A 193 -17.32 3.41 17.09
C GLY A 193 -16.07 4.08 17.63
N PHE A 194 -15.15 4.52 16.78
CA PHE A 194 -13.98 5.29 17.21
C PHE A 194 -14.33 6.75 17.48
N ALA A 195 -13.70 7.33 18.51
CA ALA A 195 -13.64 8.77 18.72
C ALA A 195 -12.29 9.30 18.15
N ILE A 196 -12.35 10.32 17.33
CA ILE A 196 -11.15 10.91 16.73
C ILE A 196 -10.60 11.96 17.70
N SER A 197 -9.33 11.87 18.08
CA SER A 197 -8.70 12.70 19.10
C SER A 197 -7.48 13.48 18.62
N GLY A 198 -7.07 13.34 17.39
CA GLY A 198 -5.88 14.01 16.85
C GLY A 198 -5.99 14.30 15.38
#